data_e4b58f4a4bfa1a9ef9f214020b9802aa
#
_entry.id   e4b58f4a4bfa1a9ef9f214020b9802aa
#
_cell.length_a   1.000
_cell.length_b   1.000
_cell.length_c   1.000
_cell.angle_alpha   90.00
_cell.angle_beta   90.00
_cell.angle_gamma   90.00
#
_symmetry.space_group_name_H-M   'P 1'
#
loop_
_entity.id
_entity.type
_entity.pdbx_description
1 polymer ?
#
loop_
_entity_poly.entity_id
_entity_poly.type
_entity_poly.pdbx_seq_one_letter_code
_entity_poly.pdbx_strand_id
1 'polypeptide(L)'
;MSDESEVKRIRGTGWKNVYETLRNEILSLALPPGQLLDEMTLAERFDMSRSPVREALIRLGADELVVTLSNRSTIVAPIEVATFPKYVEALDIAQRMNTRLAAALRTEADLKIIAKRLKSFEAAVKTGNHLAMSEANKEFHMAIAHAGKNQYLASFYEKLLSQGQRMLHLHFEYLERTHEGYLLTDEHTLMLNAVRDKNVELADELAHAHTRQFQDNFINFMRENYTTDVALGPLRAAE
;
A
#
# COMPACT_ATOMS: atom_id res chain seq x y z
N MET A 1 -13.44 -26.02 -43.95
CA MET A 1 -12.12 -25.41 -43.68
C MET A 1 -12.32 -24.53 -42.49
N SER A 2 -12.08 -25.09 -41.34
CA SER A 2 -12.16 -24.48 -40.00
C SER A 2 -10.80 -23.90 -39.64
N ASP A 3 -10.74 -22.57 -39.56
CA ASP A 3 -9.58 -21.83 -39.14
C ASP A 3 -9.60 -21.76 -37.60
N GLU A 4 -8.98 -22.72 -36.94
CA GLU A 4 -8.69 -22.70 -35.51
C GLU A 4 -7.45 -21.85 -35.30
N SER A 5 -7.65 -20.58 -35.02
CA SER A 5 -6.58 -19.70 -34.52
C SER A 5 -6.17 -20.15 -33.10
N GLU A 6 -5.25 -21.09 -33.05
CA GLU A 6 -4.52 -21.52 -31.86
C GLU A 6 -3.75 -20.32 -31.29
N VAL A 7 -4.35 -19.67 -30.28
CA VAL A 7 -3.61 -18.68 -29.48
C VAL A 7 -2.48 -19.42 -28.75
N LYS A 8 -1.28 -19.37 -29.33
CA LYS A 8 -0.05 -19.87 -28.71
C LYS A 8 0.10 -19.20 -27.33
N ARG A 9 -0.31 -19.90 -26.27
CA ARG A 9 0.05 -19.52 -24.87
C ARG A 9 1.58 -19.45 -24.80
N ILE A 10 2.11 -18.23 -24.64
CA ILE A 10 3.54 -18.01 -24.47
C ILE A 10 3.94 -18.73 -23.17
N ARG A 11 4.66 -19.86 -23.31
CA ARG A 11 5.19 -20.61 -22.15
C ARG A 11 6.07 -19.68 -21.34
N GLY A 12 5.76 -19.46 -20.05
CA GLY A 12 6.56 -18.69 -19.08
C GLY A 12 5.94 -17.41 -18.54
N THR A 13 4.72 -16.99 -18.98
CA THR A 13 4.06 -15.75 -18.48
C THR A 13 2.84 -16.01 -17.59
N GLY A 14 2.40 -17.25 -17.45
CA GLY A 14 1.21 -17.61 -16.68
C GLY A 14 1.27 -17.18 -15.20
N TRP A 15 2.47 -17.24 -14.58
CA TRP A 15 2.66 -16.81 -13.22
C TRP A 15 2.37 -15.30 -13.01
N LYS A 16 2.57 -14.47 -14.02
CA LYS A 16 2.33 -13.02 -13.90
C LYS A 16 0.87 -12.72 -13.64
N ASN A 17 -0.03 -13.33 -14.40
CA ASN A 17 -1.47 -13.15 -14.21
C ASN A 17 -1.90 -13.61 -12.80
N VAL A 18 -1.40 -14.78 -12.33
CA VAL A 18 -1.67 -15.28 -10.97
C VAL A 18 -1.14 -14.30 -9.93
N TYR A 19 0.12 -13.86 -10.08
CA TYR A 19 0.75 -12.90 -9.19
C TYR A 19 -0.02 -11.58 -9.10
N GLU A 20 -0.32 -10.95 -10.23
CA GLU A 20 -1.02 -9.66 -10.28
C GLU A 20 -2.42 -9.76 -9.69
N THR A 21 -3.16 -10.82 -10.02
CA THR A 21 -4.50 -11.03 -9.47
C THR A 21 -4.46 -11.22 -7.96
N LEU A 22 -3.63 -12.14 -7.45
CA LEU A 22 -3.51 -12.39 -6.02
C LEU A 22 -2.96 -11.18 -5.27
N ARG A 23 -1.97 -10.47 -5.84
CA ARG A 23 -1.44 -9.23 -5.28
C ARG A 23 -2.56 -8.20 -5.10
N ASN A 24 -3.36 -7.97 -6.12
CA ASN A 24 -4.46 -7.00 -6.06
C ASN A 24 -5.52 -7.41 -5.03
N GLU A 25 -5.87 -8.70 -4.96
CA GLU A 25 -6.82 -9.21 -3.97
C GLU A 25 -6.29 -9.12 -2.53
N ILE A 26 -4.98 -9.32 -2.31
CA ILE A 26 -4.34 -9.16 -1.00
C ILE A 26 -4.30 -7.68 -0.61
N LEU A 27 -3.91 -6.80 -1.54
CA LEU A 27 -3.81 -5.35 -1.28
C LEU A 27 -5.17 -4.70 -1.04
N SER A 28 -6.22 -5.18 -1.72
CA SER A 28 -7.60 -4.72 -1.51
C SER A 28 -8.31 -5.43 -0.36
N LEU A 29 -7.62 -6.32 0.37
CA LEU A 29 -8.17 -7.14 1.46
C LEU A 29 -9.32 -8.08 1.03
N ALA A 30 -9.55 -8.26 -0.27
CA ALA A 30 -10.45 -9.30 -0.80
C ALA A 30 -9.98 -10.71 -0.41
N LEU A 31 -8.65 -10.90 -0.30
CA LEU A 31 -8.02 -12.01 0.39
C LEU A 31 -7.51 -11.49 1.75
N PRO A 32 -8.24 -11.76 2.84
CA PRO A 32 -7.90 -11.20 4.16
C PRO A 32 -6.62 -11.79 4.74
N PRO A 33 -5.94 -11.06 5.65
CA PRO A 33 -4.79 -11.54 6.39
C PRO A 33 -5.06 -12.89 7.06
N GLY A 34 -4.11 -13.82 6.97
CA GLY A 34 -4.22 -15.16 7.52
C GLY A 34 -4.97 -16.18 6.64
N GLN A 35 -5.58 -15.75 5.54
CA GLN A 35 -6.26 -16.67 4.63
C GLN A 35 -5.29 -17.68 4.02
N LEU A 36 -5.68 -18.94 4.03
CA LEU A 36 -4.93 -20.03 3.41
C LEU A 36 -4.96 -19.91 1.88
N LEU A 37 -3.79 -20.05 1.27
CA LEU A 37 -3.60 -20.05 -0.19
C LEU A 37 -3.11 -21.44 -0.61
N ASP A 38 -4.04 -22.33 -0.94
CA ASP A 38 -3.74 -23.69 -1.37
C ASP A 38 -3.37 -23.73 -2.86
N GLU A 39 -2.19 -24.29 -3.17
CA GLU A 39 -1.69 -24.35 -4.55
C GLU A 39 -2.62 -25.11 -5.52
N MET A 40 -3.33 -26.13 -5.04
CA MET A 40 -4.20 -26.96 -5.88
C MET A 40 -5.49 -26.18 -6.20
N THR A 41 -6.12 -25.60 -5.19
CA THR A 41 -7.31 -24.75 -5.34
C THR A 41 -7.02 -23.56 -6.26
N LEU A 42 -5.85 -22.93 -6.10
CA LEU A 42 -5.45 -21.81 -6.98
C LEU A 42 -5.18 -22.28 -8.42
N ALA A 43 -4.56 -23.45 -8.60
CA ALA A 43 -4.33 -24.02 -9.93
C ALA A 43 -5.65 -24.29 -10.67
N GLU A 44 -6.66 -24.81 -9.97
CA GLU A 44 -8.02 -25.00 -10.49
C GLU A 44 -8.67 -23.66 -10.83
N ARG A 45 -8.60 -22.68 -9.90
CA ARG A 45 -9.17 -21.33 -10.09
C ARG A 45 -8.63 -20.61 -11.33
N PHE A 46 -7.33 -20.74 -11.61
CA PHE A 46 -6.66 -20.08 -12.73
C PHE A 46 -6.59 -20.94 -14.00
N ASP A 47 -7.17 -22.14 -13.99
CA ASP A 47 -7.06 -23.11 -15.10
C ASP A 47 -5.60 -23.31 -15.54
N MET A 48 -4.72 -23.56 -14.57
CA MET A 48 -3.28 -23.70 -14.78
C MET A 48 -2.73 -24.91 -14.02
N SER A 49 -1.49 -25.33 -14.40
CA SER A 49 -0.74 -26.27 -13.59
C SER A 49 -0.25 -25.61 -12.29
N ARG A 50 0.16 -26.40 -11.31
CA ARG A 50 0.67 -25.90 -10.02
C ARG A 50 1.97 -25.10 -10.12
N SER A 51 2.77 -25.31 -11.17
CA SER A 51 4.09 -24.66 -11.32
C SER A 51 4.01 -23.11 -11.42
N PRO A 52 3.21 -22.50 -12.31
CA PRO A 52 3.07 -21.03 -12.36
C PRO A 52 2.43 -20.46 -11.09
N VAL A 53 1.53 -21.21 -10.42
CA VAL A 53 0.95 -20.78 -9.15
C VAL A 53 2.03 -20.71 -8.05
N ARG A 54 2.86 -21.74 -7.95
CA ARG A 54 3.97 -21.77 -6.99
C ARG A 54 4.97 -20.64 -7.26
N GLU A 55 5.30 -20.38 -8.53
CA GLU A 55 6.17 -19.26 -8.87
C GLU A 55 5.57 -17.91 -8.44
N ALA A 56 4.28 -17.71 -8.65
CA ALA A 56 3.58 -16.50 -8.19
C ALA A 56 3.61 -16.37 -6.66
N LEU A 57 3.35 -17.46 -5.92
CA LEU A 57 3.40 -17.46 -4.45
C LEU A 57 4.81 -17.17 -3.92
N ILE A 58 5.87 -17.70 -4.56
CA ILE A 58 7.26 -17.37 -4.19
C ILE A 58 7.53 -15.88 -4.35
N ARG A 59 7.05 -15.26 -5.42
CA ARG A 59 7.22 -13.82 -5.66
C ARG A 59 6.42 -12.98 -4.68
N LEU A 60 5.16 -13.37 -4.40
CA LEU A 60 4.36 -12.73 -3.35
C LEU A 60 5.03 -12.85 -1.97
N GLY A 61 5.76 -13.95 -1.71
CA GLY A 61 6.57 -14.11 -0.50
C GLY A 61 7.77 -13.17 -0.46
N ALA A 62 8.43 -12.93 -1.60
CA ALA A 62 9.52 -11.95 -1.70
C ALA A 62 9.02 -10.51 -1.48
N ASP A 63 7.75 -10.25 -1.83
CA ASP A 63 7.09 -8.96 -1.57
C ASP A 63 6.44 -8.88 -0.15
N GLU A 64 6.66 -9.90 0.68
CA GLU A 64 6.12 -9.98 2.05
C GLU A 64 4.58 -9.96 2.11
N LEU A 65 3.90 -10.31 1.01
CA LEU A 65 2.42 -10.37 0.92
C LEU A 65 1.85 -11.72 1.36
N VAL A 66 2.67 -12.77 1.34
CA VAL A 66 2.34 -14.10 1.84
C VAL A 66 3.48 -14.64 2.70
N VAL A 67 3.16 -15.57 3.61
CA VAL A 67 4.14 -16.26 4.43
C VAL A 67 3.92 -17.77 4.35
N THR A 68 5.01 -18.52 4.33
CA THR A 68 4.96 -19.98 4.39
C THR A 68 5.18 -20.43 5.84
N LEU A 69 4.22 -21.15 6.37
CA LEU A 69 4.25 -21.68 7.74
C LEU A 69 5.15 -22.92 7.83
N SER A 70 5.48 -23.35 9.06
CA SER A 70 6.33 -24.52 9.33
C SER A 70 5.75 -25.85 8.77
N ASN A 71 4.42 -25.94 8.65
CA ASN A 71 3.72 -27.06 8.02
C ASN A 71 3.69 -26.98 6.48
N ARG A 72 4.41 -26.02 5.88
CA ARG A 72 4.49 -25.73 4.43
C ARG A 72 3.21 -25.15 3.81
N SER A 73 2.21 -24.77 4.61
CA SER A 73 1.05 -24.03 4.11
C SER A 73 1.45 -22.57 3.84
N THR A 74 0.92 -22.01 2.77
CA THR A 74 1.07 -20.57 2.46
C THR A 74 -0.19 -19.84 2.88
N ILE A 75 -0.03 -18.73 3.59
CA ILE A 75 -1.15 -17.85 3.99
C ILE A 75 -0.86 -16.42 3.56
N VAL A 76 -1.92 -15.62 3.41
CA VAL A 76 -1.79 -14.16 3.30
C VAL A 76 -1.09 -13.65 4.56
N ALA A 77 -0.04 -12.85 4.39
CA ALA A 77 0.73 -12.33 5.52
C ALA A 77 -0.18 -11.53 6.48
N PRO A 78 -0.13 -11.79 7.79
CA PRO A 78 -0.88 -11.00 8.77
C PRO A 78 -0.46 -9.53 8.76
N ILE A 79 -1.36 -8.64 9.20
CA ILE A 79 -1.00 -7.26 9.54
C ILE A 79 -0.65 -7.25 11.02
N GLU A 80 0.64 -7.07 11.32
CA GLU A 80 1.13 -7.11 12.70
C GLU A 80 0.96 -5.76 13.39
N VAL A 81 -0.16 -5.57 14.07
CA VAL A 81 -0.47 -4.33 14.80
C VAL A 81 0.58 -4.02 15.87
N ALA A 82 1.19 -5.04 16.49
CA ALA A 82 2.21 -4.87 17.51
C ALA A 82 3.49 -4.18 16.98
N THR A 83 3.83 -4.35 15.72
CA THR A 83 5.01 -3.72 15.09
C THR A 83 4.68 -2.41 14.39
N PHE A 84 3.40 -2.05 14.28
CA PHE A 84 2.94 -0.84 13.60
C PHE A 84 3.63 0.45 14.07
N PRO A 85 3.83 0.72 15.39
CA PRO A 85 4.53 1.93 15.82
C PRO A 85 5.96 2.03 15.29
N LYS A 86 6.70 0.89 15.22
CA LYS A 86 8.07 0.84 14.66
C LYS A 86 8.07 1.05 13.15
N TYR A 87 7.07 0.50 12.46
CA TYR A 87 6.90 0.72 11.04
C TYR A 87 6.65 2.21 10.72
N VAL A 88 5.74 2.86 11.47
CA VAL A 88 5.43 4.29 11.28
C VAL A 88 6.64 5.17 11.60
N GLU A 89 7.41 4.86 12.64
CA GLU A 89 8.66 5.58 12.95
C GLU A 89 9.64 5.52 11.78
N ALA A 90 9.86 4.33 11.21
CA ALA A 90 10.74 4.16 10.04
C ALA A 90 10.19 4.89 8.80
N LEU A 91 8.87 4.83 8.57
CA LEU A 91 8.20 5.51 7.48
C LEU A 91 8.34 7.03 7.59
N ASP A 92 8.11 7.59 8.79
CA ASP A 92 8.25 9.02 9.07
C ASP A 92 9.66 9.52 8.77
N ILE A 93 10.68 8.85 9.32
CA ILE A 93 12.08 9.19 9.09
C ILE A 93 12.42 9.14 7.60
N ALA A 94 12.00 8.08 6.89
CA ALA A 94 12.29 7.92 5.48
C ALA A 94 11.58 8.98 4.63
N GLN A 95 10.31 9.24 4.90
CA GLN A 95 9.51 10.24 4.17
C GLN A 95 10.08 11.64 4.36
N ARG A 96 10.32 12.05 5.59
CA ARG A 96 10.90 13.35 5.92
C ARG A 96 12.25 13.55 5.21
N MET A 97 13.16 12.57 5.33
CA MET A 97 14.48 12.68 4.72
C MET A 97 14.41 12.79 3.19
N ASN A 98 13.59 11.97 2.53
CA ASN A 98 13.42 12.04 1.08
C ASN A 98 12.80 13.36 0.63
N THR A 99 11.81 13.89 1.37
CA THR A 99 11.14 15.16 1.04
C THR A 99 12.07 16.36 1.25
N ARG A 100 12.87 16.38 2.32
CA ARG A 100 13.93 17.38 2.56
C ARG A 100 14.96 17.40 1.42
N LEU A 101 15.46 16.22 1.04
CA LEU A 101 16.41 16.12 -0.06
C LEU A 101 15.79 16.56 -1.39
N ALA A 102 14.53 16.21 -1.63
CA ALA A 102 13.81 16.68 -2.81
C ALA A 102 13.72 18.21 -2.85
N ALA A 103 13.34 18.85 -1.75
CA ALA A 103 13.29 20.32 -1.66
C ALA A 103 14.67 20.96 -1.93
N ALA A 104 15.76 20.36 -1.42
CA ALA A 104 17.11 20.87 -1.61
C ALA A 104 17.64 20.66 -3.04
N LEU A 105 17.38 19.49 -3.66
CA LEU A 105 18.12 19.00 -4.84
C LEU A 105 17.28 18.90 -6.14
N ARG A 106 15.97 19.04 -6.07
CA ARG A 106 15.07 18.87 -7.22
C ARG A 106 15.46 19.77 -8.41
N THR A 107 15.27 19.26 -9.61
CA THR A 107 15.34 19.99 -10.86
C THR A 107 13.94 20.38 -11.36
N GLU A 108 13.85 21.22 -12.39
CA GLU A 108 12.57 21.53 -13.04
C GLU A 108 11.94 20.31 -13.73
N ALA A 109 12.77 19.36 -14.19
CA ALA A 109 12.29 18.11 -14.75
C ALA A 109 11.63 17.22 -13.66
N ASP A 110 12.22 17.17 -12.47
CA ASP A 110 11.65 16.44 -11.34
C ASP A 110 10.29 17.01 -10.92
N LEU A 111 10.15 18.34 -10.85
CA LEU A 111 8.88 19.00 -10.53
C LEU A 111 7.77 18.65 -11.51
N LYS A 112 8.08 18.56 -12.81
CA LYS A 112 7.12 18.14 -13.82
C LYS A 112 6.65 16.69 -13.58
N ILE A 113 7.57 15.81 -13.16
CA ILE A 113 7.25 14.41 -12.84
C ILE A 113 6.38 14.35 -11.58
N ILE A 114 6.76 15.04 -10.50
CA ILE A 114 6.00 15.05 -9.24
C ILE A 114 4.58 15.59 -9.48
N ALA A 115 4.46 16.73 -10.20
CA ALA A 115 3.16 17.32 -10.54
C ALA A 115 2.29 16.39 -11.41
N LYS A 116 2.89 15.62 -12.33
CA LYS A 116 2.18 14.61 -13.11
C LYS A 116 1.65 13.48 -12.21
N ARG A 117 2.46 13.00 -11.24
CA ARG A 117 2.04 11.94 -10.31
C ARG A 117 0.96 12.42 -9.34
N LEU A 118 1.02 13.68 -8.89
CA LEU A 118 -0.05 14.29 -8.11
C LEU A 118 -1.39 14.27 -8.89
N LYS A 119 -1.40 14.69 -10.15
CA LYS A 119 -2.60 14.63 -10.99
C LYS A 119 -3.13 13.21 -11.17
N SER A 120 -2.24 12.22 -11.26
CA SER A 120 -2.66 10.81 -11.34
C SER A 120 -3.32 10.36 -10.03
N PHE A 121 -2.80 10.80 -8.88
CA PHE A 121 -3.39 10.53 -7.57
C PHE A 121 -4.76 11.20 -7.42
N GLU A 122 -4.88 12.50 -7.77
CA GLU A 122 -6.16 13.22 -7.77
C GLU A 122 -7.22 12.55 -8.65
N ALA A 123 -6.80 12.01 -9.80
CA ALA A 123 -7.70 11.25 -10.67
C ALA A 123 -8.14 9.92 -10.03
N ALA A 124 -7.22 9.21 -9.36
CA ALA A 124 -7.54 7.97 -8.66
C ALA A 124 -8.50 8.22 -7.48
N VAL A 125 -8.31 9.29 -6.70
CA VAL A 125 -9.21 9.69 -5.59
C VAL A 125 -10.64 9.87 -6.10
N LYS A 126 -10.84 10.51 -7.25
CA LYS A 126 -12.17 10.70 -7.86
C LYS A 126 -12.88 9.40 -8.25
N THR A 127 -12.15 8.31 -8.41
CA THR A 127 -12.75 7.00 -8.76
C THR A 127 -13.27 6.24 -7.55
N GLY A 128 -12.85 6.58 -6.32
CA GLY A 128 -13.10 5.80 -5.12
C GLY A 128 -12.44 4.42 -5.12
N ASN A 129 -11.53 4.14 -6.06
CA ASN A 129 -10.81 2.86 -6.12
C ASN A 129 -9.57 2.91 -5.24
N HIS A 130 -9.65 2.37 -4.04
CA HIS A 130 -8.58 2.41 -3.05
C HIS A 130 -7.28 1.75 -3.53
N LEU A 131 -7.36 0.70 -4.37
CA LEU A 131 -6.16 0.10 -4.94
C LEU A 131 -5.46 1.06 -5.90
N ALA A 132 -6.20 1.70 -6.82
CA ALA A 132 -5.66 2.71 -7.71
C ALA A 132 -5.12 3.94 -6.95
N MET A 133 -5.81 4.35 -5.88
CA MET A 133 -5.34 5.42 -4.98
C MET A 133 -4.01 5.04 -4.31
N SER A 134 -3.88 3.81 -3.80
CA SER A 134 -2.67 3.32 -3.14
C SER A 134 -1.46 3.28 -4.09
N GLU A 135 -1.65 2.79 -5.31
CA GLU A 135 -0.60 2.77 -6.32
C GLU A 135 -0.18 4.19 -6.74
N ALA A 136 -1.15 5.07 -7.02
CA ALA A 136 -0.86 6.45 -7.40
C ALA A 136 -0.22 7.25 -6.26
N ASN A 137 -0.60 7.00 -5.00
CA ASN A 137 0.02 7.54 -3.81
C ASN A 137 1.49 7.14 -3.71
N LYS A 138 1.78 5.83 -3.85
CA LYS A 138 3.16 5.32 -3.87
C LYS A 138 3.97 6.00 -4.97
N GLU A 139 3.45 6.10 -6.19
CA GLU A 139 4.14 6.74 -7.31
C GLU A 139 4.44 8.21 -7.07
N PHE A 140 3.53 8.96 -6.42
CA PHE A 140 3.75 10.35 -6.04
C PHE A 140 4.91 10.47 -5.05
N HIS A 141 4.88 9.71 -3.97
CA HIS A 141 5.94 9.72 -2.96
C HIS A 141 7.29 9.27 -3.52
N MET A 142 7.31 8.29 -4.41
CA MET A 142 8.53 7.85 -5.08
C MET A 142 9.09 8.91 -6.04
N ALA A 143 8.23 9.68 -6.71
CA ALA A 143 8.69 10.79 -7.53
C ALA A 143 9.40 11.87 -6.68
N ILE A 144 8.90 12.15 -5.48
CA ILE A 144 9.58 13.03 -4.51
C ILE A 144 10.92 12.40 -4.09
N ALA A 145 10.93 11.11 -3.72
CA ALA A 145 12.14 10.44 -3.26
C ALA A 145 13.25 10.46 -4.33
N HIS A 146 12.90 10.21 -5.59
CA HIS A 146 13.87 10.28 -6.70
C HIS A 146 14.39 11.70 -6.96
N ALA A 147 13.56 12.73 -6.73
CA ALA A 147 14.00 14.13 -6.79
C ALA A 147 15.06 14.45 -5.74
N GLY A 148 15.11 13.72 -4.63
CA GLY A 148 16.13 13.80 -3.58
C GLY A 148 17.49 13.20 -3.96
N LYS A 149 17.62 12.57 -5.14
CA LYS A 149 18.88 12.05 -5.74
C LYS A 149 19.65 11.04 -4.87
N ASN A 150 19.03 10.45 -3.86
CA ASN A 150 19.64 9.42 -3.02
C ASN A 150 18.93 8.08 -3.25
N GLN A 151 19.51 7.24 -4.10
CA GLN A 151 18.93 5.95 -4.47
C GLN A 151 18.76 4.98 -3.29
N TYR A 152 19.64 5.04 -2.28
CA TYR A 152 19.57 4.15 -1.11
C TYR A 152 18.38 4.50 -0.22
N LEU A 153 18.18 5.80 0.06
CA LEU A 153 17.01 6.27 0.80
C LEU A 153 15.71 6.05 0.03
N ALA A 154 15.72 6.28 -1.28
CA ALA A 154 14.57 6.02 -2.14
C ALA A 154 14.19 4.53 -2.14
N SER A 155 15.15 3.60 -2.29
CA SER A 155 14.88 2.15 -2.25
C SER A 155 14.38 1.68 -0.88
N PHE A 156 14.94 2.20 0.22
CA PHE A 156 14.45 1.89 1.56
C PHE A 156 13.00 2.38 1.74
N TYR A 157 12.72 3.61 1.29
CA TYR A 157 11.38 4.20 1.38
C TYR A 157 10.36 3.44 0.50
N GLU A 158 10.76 3.02 -0.70
CA GLU A 158 9.91 2.21 -1.58
C GLU A 158 9.47 0.91 -0.91
N LYS A 159 10.39 0.24 -0.20
CA LYS A 159 10.05 -0.96 0.56
C LYS A 159 9.00 -0.68 1.63
N LEU A 160 9.17 0.39 2.40
CA LEU A 160 8.20 0.79 3.43
C LEU A 160 6.83 1.13 2.83
N LEU A 161 6.79 1.90 1.74
CA LEU A 161 5.55 2.21 1.04
C LEU A 161 4.83 0.95 0.54
N SER A 162 5.59 -0.02 0.02
CA SER A 162 5.02 -1.29 -0.46
C SER A 162 4.43 -2.12 0.68
N GLN A 163 5.12 -2.22 1.82
CA GLN A 163 4.63 -2.90 3.03
C GLN A 163 3.37 -2.24 3.60
N GLY A 164 3.28 -0.90 3.49
CA GLY A 164 2.16 -0.11 4.00
C GLY A 164 0.88 -0.15 3.17
N GLN A 165 0.89 -0.69 1.95
CA GLN A 165 -0.24 -0.56 1.02
C GLN A 165 -1.58 -1.11 1.58
N ARG A 166 -1.56 -2.22 2.33
CA ARG A 166 -2.77 -2.77 2.97
C ARG A 166 -3.30 -1.87 4.09
N MET A 167 -2.40 -1.29 4.88
CA MET A 167 -2.78 -0.33 5.93
C MET A 167 -3.29 0.97 5.33
N LEU A 168 -2.72 1.39 4.20
CA LEU A 168 -3.18 2.56 3.44
C LEU A 168 -4.58 2.32 2.84
N HIS A 169 -4.92 1.08 2.45
CA HIS A 169 -6.27 0.73 2.02
C HIS A 169 -7.29 0.99 3.15
N LEU A 170 -6.99 0.56 4.38
CA LEU A 170 -7.83 0.81 5.56
C LEU A 170 -7.92 2.30 5.93
N HIS A 171 -6.83 3.05 5.74
CA HIS A 171 -6.81 4.50 5.90
C HIS A 171 -7.76 5.20 4.92
N PHE A 172 -7.76 4.81 3.64
CA PHE A 172 -8.69 5.37 2.66
C PHE A 172 -10.14 5.02 2.95
N GLU A 173 -10.40 3.78 3.37
CA GLU A 173 -11.74 3.37 3.82
C GLU A 173 -12.24 4.22 5.00
N TYR A 174 -11.36 4.50 5.96
CA TYR A 174 -11.68 5.37 7.09
C TYR A 174 -12.05 6.79 6.63
N LEU A 175 -11.22 7.40 5.77
CA LEU A 175 -11.46 8.75 5.25
C LEU A 175 -12.73 8.86 4.40
N GLU A 176 -13.06 7.82 3.65
CA GLU A 176 -14.31 7.77 2.88
C GLU A 176 -15.52 7.76 3.82
N ARG A 177 -15.48 6.95 4.88
CA ARG A 177 -16.55 6.86 5.88
C ARG A 177 -16.75 8.14 6.70
N THR A 178 -15.67 8.86 7.00
CA THR A 178 -15.70 10.12 7.76
C THR A 178 -15.92 11.36 6.89
N HIS A 179 -16.03 11.18 5.57
CA HIS A 179 -16.16 12.26 4.58
C HIS A 179 -14.98 13.25 4.57
N GLU A 180 -13.80 12.81 5.02
CA GLU A 180 -12.56 13.61 5.06
C GLU A 180 -11.64 13.38 3.84
N GLY A 181 -12.13 12.70 2.82
CA GLY A 181 -11.34 12.34 1.63
C GLY A 181 -10.75 13.52 0.86
N TYR A 182 -11.29 14.75 1.03
CA TYR A 182 -10.73 15.97 0.43
C TYR A 182 -9.34 16.33 0.99
N LEU A 183 -9.03 15.95 2.22
CA LEU A 183 -7.72 16.21 2.86
C LEU A 183 -6.56 15.53 2.12
N LEU A 184 -6.82 14.39 1.48
CA LEU A 184 -5.80 13.61 0.79
C LEU A 184 -5.07 14.37 -0.31
N THR A 185 -5.79 15.17 -1.10
CA THR A 185 -5.20 15.92 -2.22
C THR A 185 -4.53 17.21 -1.77
N ASP A 186 -5.07 17.85 -0.73
CA ASP A 186 -4.54 19.12 -0.22
C ASP A 186 -3.16 18.96 0.40
N GLU A 187 -2.95 17.90 1.20
CA GLU A 187 -1.65 17.62 1.81
C GLU A 187 -0.55 17.35 0.76
N HIS A 188 -0.85 16.53 -0.25
CA HIS A 188 0.10 16.25 -1.33
C HIS A 188 0.43 17.52 -2.14
N THR A 189 -0.56 18.38 -2.35
CA THR A 189 -0.36 19.68 -3.02
C THR A 189 0.56 20.59 -2.20
N LEU A 190 0.37 20.65 -0.87
CA LEU A 190 1.25 21.41 0.01
C LEU A 190 2.69 20.87 0.00
N MET A 191 2.87 19.54 0.02
CA MET A 191 4.20 18.93 -0.09
C MET A 191 4.89 19.28 -1.42
N LEU A 192 4.18 19.17 -2.56
CA LEU A 192 4.72 19.58 -3.86
C LEU A 192 5.13 21.05 -3.85
N ASN A 193 4.32 21.94 -3.26
CA ASN A 193 4.62 23.36 -3.20
C ASN A 193 5.88 23.64 -2.37
N ALA A 194 6.03 23.00 -1.20
CA ALA A 194 7.23 23.14 -0.37
C ALA A 194 8.49 22.66 -1.12
N VAL A 195 8.40 21.53 -1.84
CA VAL A 195 9.49 21.03 -2.69
C VAL A 195 9.78 22.00 -3.84
N ARG A 196 8.76 22.54 -4.51
CA ARG A 196 8.91 23.53 -5.59
C ARG A 196 9.64 24.76 -5.10
N ASP A 197 9.23 25.28 -3.95
CA ASP A 197 9.74 26.52 -3.38
C ASP A 197 11.09 26.35 -2.65
N LYS A 198 11.64 25.11 -2.67
CA LYS A 198 12.89 24.73 -1.98
C LYS A 198 12.89 25.03 -0.47
N ASN A 199 11.71 25.02 0.13
CA ASN A 199 11.57 25.22 1.56
C ASN A 199 11.75 23.89 2.29
N VAL A 200 13.00 23.58 2.68
CA VAL A 200 13.41 22.30 3.28
C VAL A 200 12.72 22.06 4.63
N GLU A 201 12.59 23.11 5.44
CA GLU A 201 11.97 23.06 6.76
C GLU A 201 10.47 22.76 6.64
N LEU A 202 9.75 23.48 5.79
CA LEU A 202 8.33 23.25 5.54
C LEU A 202 8.09 21.87 4.91
N ALA A 203 8.98 21.42 4.01
CA ALA A 203 8.91 20.09 3.41
C ALA A 203 9.03 18.97 4.46
N ASP A 204 9.88 19.15 5.48
CA ASP A 204 10.02 18.25 6.61
C ASP A 204 8.76 18.22 7.48
N GLU A 205 8.25 19.39 7.85
CA GLU A 205 7.04 19.54 8.69
C GLU A 205 5.82 18.89 8.03
N LEU A 206 5.61 19.18 6.74
CA LEU A 206 4.48 18.60 5.98
C LEU A 206 4.61 17.08 5.81
N ALA A 207 5.81 16.57 5.57
CA ALA A 207 6.06 15.14 5.50
C ALA A 207 5.75 14.45 6.84
N HIS A 208 6.16 15.05 7.95
CA HIS A 208 5.85 14.56 9.30
C HIS A 208 4.34 14.57 9.57
N ALA A 209 3.66 15.69 9.29
CA ALA A 209 2.23 15.82 9.50
C ALA A 209 1.44 14.76 8.70
N HIS A 210 1.84 14.53 7.44
CA HIS A 210 1.23 13.52 6.58
C HIS A 210 1.37 12.10 7.12
N THR A 211 2.54 11.72 7.62
CA THR A 211 2.73 10.41 8.27
C THR A 211 1.90 10.28 9.54
N ARG A 212 1.81 11.35 10.34
CA ARG A 212 0.98 11.38 11.55
C ARG A 212 -0.49 11.19 11.25
N GLN A 213 -1.02 11.86 10.21
CA GLN A 213 -2.40 11.69 9.79
C GLN A 213 -2.68 10.23 9.37
N PHE A 214 -1.80 9.61 8.58
CA PHE A 214 -1.90 8.19 8.24
C PHE A 214 -1.95 7.32 9.50
N GLN A 215 -1.06 7.56 10.47
CA GLN A 215 -1.02 6.84 11.75
C GLN A 215 -2.34 6.96 12.51
N ASP A 216 -2.81 8.18 12.70
CA ASP A 216 -4.00 8.46 13.51
C ASP A 216 -5.26 7.85 12.89
N ASN A 217 -5.41 7.96 11.57
CA ASN A 217 -6.54 7.38 10.84
C ASN A 217 -6.52 5.84 10.88
N PHE A 218 -5.36 5.22 10.73
CA PHE A 218 -5.25 3.77 10.86
C PHE A 218 -5.60 3.30 12.28
N ILE A 219 -5.11 3.99 13.33
CA ILE A 219 -5.43 3.66 14.72
C ILE A 219 -6.93 3.85 14.99
N ASN A 220 -7.54 4.91 14.49
CA ASN A 220 -8.97 5.17 14.64
C ASN A 220 -9.79 4.09 13.93
N PHE A 221 -9.43 3.72 12.70
CA PHE A 221 -10.05 2.61 11.99
C PHE A 221 -10.00 1.31 12.81
N MET A 222 -8.82 0.97 13.35
CA MET A 222 -8.62 -0.23 14.17
C MET A 222 -9.48 -0.18 15.44
N ARG A 223 -9.56 0.97 16.10
CA ARG A 223 -10.37 1.16 17.30
C ARG A 223 -11.85 0.93 17.01
N GLU A 224 -12.37 1.52 15.94
CA GLU A 224 -13.79 1.42 15.57
C GLU A 224 -14.22 0.02 15.13
N ASN A 225 -13.32 -0.74 14.50
CA ASN A 225 -13.68 -2.02 13.90
C ASN A 225 -13.26 -3.24 14.73
N TYR A 226 -12.30 -3.10 15.66
CA TYR A 226 -11.71 -4.22 16.39
C TYR A 226 -11.76 -4.08 17.92
N THR A 227 -12.27 -2.96 18.46
CA THR A 227 -12.58 -2.84 19.88
C THR A 227 -14.07 -2.86 20.09
N THR A 228 -14.56 -3.86 20.83
CA THR A 228 -15.96 -3.93 21.26
C THR A 228 -16.08 -3.30 22.63
N ASP A 229 -16.90 -2.26 22.77
CA ASP A 229 -17.37 -1.81 24.07
C ASP A 229 -18.33 -2.87 24.63
N VAL A 230 -17.84 -3.68 25.56
CA VAL A 230 -18.67 -4.61 26.31
C VAL A 230 -19.34 -3.86 27.45
N ALA A 231 -20.59 -3.44 27.24
CA ALA A 231 -21.42 -2.92 28.33
C ALA A 231 -21.75 -4.07 29.30
N LEU A 232 -21.08 -4.09 30.45
CA LEU A 232 -21.43 -5.00 31.53
C LEU A 232 -22.70 -4.48 32.18
N GLY A 233 -23.82 -5.20 31.99
CA GLY A 233 -25.07 -4.95 32.74
C GLY A 233 -24.87 -5.24 34.24
N PRO A 234 -25.73 -4.70 35.12
CA PRO A 234 -25.64 -4.97 36.55
C PRO A 234 -25.76 -6.48 36.81
N LEU A 235 -24.83 -7.01 37.61
CA LEU A 235 -24.90 -8.38 38.11
C LEU A 235 -26.17 -8.52 38.93
N ARG A 236 -27.13 -9.35 38.51
CA ARG A 236 -28.26 -9.72 39.37
C ARG A 236 -27.71 -10.56 40.50
N ALA A 237 -27.88 -10.09 41.74
CA ALA A 237 -27.64 -10.94 42.90
C ALA A 237 -28.62 -12.13 42.81
N ALA A 238 -28.07 -13.34 42.93
CA ALA A 238 -28.92 -14.52 43.07
C ALA A 238 -29.62 -14.43 44.45
N GLU A 239 -30.95 -14.47 44.43
CA GLU A 239 -31.79 -14.63 45.62
C GLU A 239 -31.65 -16.05 46.18
#